data_243c4aeeb19462af5a97f27e4fa6a8c2
#
_entry.id   243c4aeeb19462af5a97f27e4fa6a8c2
#
_cell.length_a   1.000
_cell.length_b   1.000
_cell.length_c   1.000
_cell.angle_alpha   90.00
_cell.angle_beta   90.00
_cell.angle_gamma   90.00
#
_symmetry.space_group_name_H-M   'P 1'
#
loop_
_entity.id
_entity.type
_entity.pdbx_description
1 polymer ?
#
loop_
_entity_poly.entity_id
_entity_poly.type
_entity_poly.pdbx_seq_one_letter_code
_entity_poly.pdbx_strand_id
1 'polypeptide(L)'
;MLYDINGINENIDNKNVIPMVIETSARGERAFDIYSLLLRERIIFLGTQINDQVANLIVAQLLYLEREDPDKDINLYINSPGGVISSGLAIYDTMNLIKPDVSTICVGMAASMGTVLLCSGAAGKRFALPNSTIHMHQALGGAQGQASDIEIAAREILRVQEIIRGIIHERTGQDYEKIKQDTDRDYYLNAEQAKEYGLVDEVLANLSDKE
;
A
#
# COMPACT_ATOMS: atom_id res chain seq x y z
N MET A 1 -20.76 -31.97 29.03
CA MET A 1 -19.66 -31.28 29.70
C MET A 1 -19.30 -30.08 28.81
N LEU A 2 -19.90 -28.93 29.10
CA LEU A 2 -19.70 -27.68 28.34
C LEU A 2 -18.47 -26.98 28.94
N TYR A 3 -17.45 -26.74 28.12
CA TYR A 3 -16.28 -25.95 28.53
C TYR A 3 -16.69 -24.48 28.60
N ASP A 4 -16.57 -23.91 29.79
CA ASP A 4 -16.71 -22.46 30.04
C ASP A 4 -15.48 -21.75 29.52
N ILE A 5 -15.62 -20.97 28.44
CA ILE A 5 -14.54 -20.21 27.78
C ILE A 5 -14.49 -18.74 28.26
N ASN A 6 -15.17 -18.39 29.36
CA ASN A 6 -15.24 -17.02 29.88
C ASN A 6 -14.10 -16.65 30.86
N GLY A 7 -12.99 -17.41 30.89
CA GLY A 7 -11.86 -17.18 31.80
C GLY A 7 -10.56 -16.71 31.16
N ILE A 8 -10.55 -16.27 29.89
CA ILE A 8 -9.34 -15.74 29.26
C ILE A 8 -9.26 -14.25 29.57
N ASN A 9 -8.36 -13.91 30.51
CA ASN A 9 -8.02 -12.53 30.88
C ASN A 9 -7.78 -11.63 29.65
N GLU A 10 -8.55 -10.56 29.55
CA GLU A 10 -8.42 -9.47 28.56
C GLU A 10 -7.22 -8.54 28.79
N ASN A 11 -6.12 -9.03 29.33
CA ASN A 11 -4.89 -8.24 29.54
C ASN A 11 -3.68 -8.88 28.85
N ILE A 12 -3.83 -9.33 27.60
CA ILE A 12 -2.67 -9.38 26.71
C ILE A 12 -2.55 -7.98 26.13
N ASP A 13 -1.76 -7.13 26.78
CA ASP A 13 -1.15 -5.94 26.15
C ASP A 13 -0.51 -6.43 24.86
N ASN A 14 -1.20 -6.30 23.73
CA ASN A 14 -0.65 -6.50 22.39
C ASN A 14 0.35 -5.35 22.13
N LYS A 15 1.42 -5.32 22.90
CA LYS A 15 2.62 -4.60 22.50
C LYS A 15 3.11 -5.35 21.28
N ASN A 16 2.94 -4.75 20.11
CA ASN A 16 3.56 -5.23 18.89
C ASN A 16 5.06 -5.41 19.17
N VAL A 17 5.46 -6.62 19.52
CA VAL A 17 6.87 -6.94 19.74
C VAL A 17 7.53 -6.97 18.38
N ILE A 18 8.23 -5.88 18.05
CA ILE A 18 9.05 -5.84 16.83
C ILE A 18 10.28 -6.72 17.10
N PRO A 19 10.50 -7.79 16.32
CA PRO A 19 11.65 -8.67 16.51
C PRO A 19 12.96 -7.91 16.34
N MET A 20 13.91 -8.17 17.25
CA MET A 20 15.27 -7.67 17.17
C MET A 20 16.18 -8.75 16.59
N VAL A 21 17.04 -8.36 15.65
CA VAL A 21 18.07 -9.20 15.04
C VAL A 21 19.44 -8.71 15.48
N ILE A 22 20.29 -9.61 15.95
CA ILE A 22 21.65 -9.31 16.36
C ILE A 22 22.60 -9.68 15.21
N GLU A 23 23.29 -8.69 14.66
CA GLU A 23 24.36 -8.92 13.68
C GLU A 23 25.70 -8.89 14.41
N THR A 24 26.49 -9.97 14.26
CA THR A 24 27.86 -10.05 14.79
C THR A 24 28.85 -9.72 13.68
N SER A 25 29.71 -8.73 13.91
CA SER A 25 30.76 -8.32 12.99
C SER A 25 32.11 -8.25 13.70
N ALA A 26 33.19 -8.05 12.95
CA ALA A 26 34.52 -7.84 13.51
C ALA A 26 34.62 -6.60 14.44
N ARG A 27 33.62 -5.70 14.40
CA ARG A 27 33.52 -4.49 15.21
C ARG A 27 32.58 -4.66 16.43
N GLY A 28 32.10 -5.87 16.71
CA GLY A 28 31.18 -6.19 17.78
C GLY A 28 29.74 -6.53 17.30
N GLU A 29 28.87 -6.70 18.26
CA GLU A 29 27.44 -6.99 18.04
C GLU A 29 26.64 -5.72 17.95
N ARG A 30 25.68 -5.68 17.01
CA ARG A 30 24.68 -4.61 16.87
C ARG A 30 23.30 -5.21 16.79
N ALA A 31 22.36 -4.67 17.54
CA ALA A 31 20.95 -5.04 17.49
C ALA A 31 20.20 -4.06 16.58
N PHE A 32 19.43 -4.61 15.65
CA PHE A 32 18.53 -3.87 14.77
C PHE A 32 17.12 -4.46 14.88
N ASP A 33 16.10 -3.63 14.81
CA ASP A 33 14.76 -4.14 14.57
C ASP A 33 14.64 -4.64 13.10
N ILE A 34 13.68 -5.53 12.87
CA ILE A 34 13.53 -6.18 11.56
C ILE A 34 13.22 -5.17 10.45
N TYR A 35 12.47 -4.10 10.72
CA TYR A 35 12.13 -3.09 9.70
C TYR A 35 13.35 -2.24 9.33
N SER A 36 14.22 -1.94 10.30
CA SER A 36 15.50 -1.25 10.03
C SER A 36 16.42 -2.09 9.15
N LEU A 37 16.45 -3.42 9.33
CA LEU A 37 17.20 -4.32 8.44
C LEU A 37 16.60 -4.36 7.04
N LEU A 38 15.28 -4.50 6.92
CA LEU A 38 14.60 -4.48 5.62
C LEU A 38 14.84 -3.16 4.89
N LEU A 39 14.83 -2.03 5.60
CA LEU A 39 15.10 -0.72 5.01
C LEU A 39 16.53 -0.64 4.42
N ARG A 40 17.53 -1.23 5.08
CA ARG A 40 18.90 -1.33 4.52
C ARG A 40 18.94 -2.11 3.21
N GLU A 41 18.06 -3.10 3.05
CA GLU A 41 17.90 -3.87 1.82
C GLU A 41 16.95 -3.18 0.83
N ARG A 42 16.63 -1.90 1.06
CA ARG A 42 15.75 -1.06 0.26
C ARG A 42 14.30 -1.57 0.20
N ILE A 43 13.85 -2.23 1.25
CA ILE A 43 12.50 -2.76 1.41
C ILE A 43 11.75 -1.90 2.40
N ILE A 44 10.61 -1.36 1.95
CA ILE A 44 9.63 -0.64 2.75
C ILE A 44 8.38 -1.49 2.88
N PHE A 45 7.76 -1.53 4.07
CA PHE A 45 6.58 -2.32 4.33
C PHE A 45 5.39 -1.44 4.72
N LEU A 46 4.38 -1.37 3.86
CA LEU A 46 3.08 -0.76 4.14
C LEU A 46 2.11 -1.86 4.58
N GLY A 47 2.11 -2.18 5.89
CA GLY A 47 1.37 -3.30 6.48
C GLY A 47 0.13 -2.90 7.29
N THR A 48 -0.34 -1.65 7.18
CA THR A 48 -1.45 -1.12 7.99
C THR A 48 -2.35 -0.20 7.20
N GLN A 49 -3.36 0.35 7.86
CA GLN A 49 -4.17 1.44 7.32
C GLN A 49 -3.31 2.69 7.09
N ILE A 50 -3.54 3.37 5.98
CA ILE A 50 -2.87 4.61 5.60
C ILE A 50 -3.49 5.78 6.39
N ASN A 51 -2.66 6.43 7.18
CA ASN A 51 -2.94 7.68 7.89
C ASN A 51 -1.73 8.61 7.78
N ASP A 52 -1.80 9.82 8.34
CA ASP A 52 -0.73 10.81 8.23
C ASP A 52 0.60 10.32 8.82
N GLN A 53 0.56 9.57 9.93
CA GLN A 53 1.78 9.04 10.56
C GLN A 53 2.46 8.00 9.68
N VAL A 54 1.69 7.06 9.13
CA VAL A 54 2.18 6.03 8.21
C VAL A 54 2.71 6.67 6.93
N ALA A 55 1.98 7.63 6.37
CA ALA A 55 2.41 8.33 5.15
C ALA A 55 3.74 9.07 5.36
N ASN A 56 3.85 9.84 6.43
CA ASN A 56 5.09 10.57 6.77
C ASN A 56 6.28 9.62 6.95
N LEU A 57 6.06 8.44 7.56
CA LEU A 57 7.10 7.43 7.72
C LEU A 57 7.55 6.85 6.37
N ILE A 58 6.61 6.48 5.50
CA ILE A 58 6.92 5.95 4.15
C ILE A 58 7.64 7.01 3.31
N VAL A 59 7.15 8.26 3.30
CA VAL A 59 7.79 9.38 2.61
C VAL A 59 9.23 9.58 3.09
N ALA A 60 9.46 9.60 4.41
CA ALA A 60 10.81 9.74 4.97
C ALA A 60 11.74 8.58 4.55
N GLN A 61 11.23 7.34 4.50
CA GLN A 61 12.01 6.18 4.05
C GLN A 61 12.34 6.26 2.56
N LEU A 62 11.40 6.69 1.71
CA LEU A 62 11.62 6.88 0.27
C LEU A 62 12.73 7.92 0.02
N LEU A 63 12.64 9.10 0.66
CA LEU A 63 13.64 10.15 0.55
C LEU A 63 15.02 9.74 1.11
N TYR A 64 15.04 8.97 2.20
CA TYR A 64 16.26 8.42 2.74
C TYR A 64 16.95 7.46 1.77
N LEU A 65 16.19 6.54 1.16
CA LEU A 65 16.73 5.56 0.23
C LEU A 65 17.19 6.19 -1.10
N GLU A 66 16.51 7.23 -1.58
CA GLU A 66 16.98 8.02 -2.72
C GLU A 66 18.34 8.65 -2.44
N ARG A 67 18.49 9.25 -1.25
CA ARG A 67 19.77 9.86 -0.85
C ARG A 67 20.91 8.84 -0.73
N GLU A 68 20.62 7.63 -0.23
CA GLU A 68 21.63 6.57 -0.05
C GLU A 68 22.14 6.03 -1.39
N ASP A 69 21.24 5.77 -2.33
CA ASP A 69 21.61 5.30 -3.68
C ASP A 69 20.45 5.62 -4.66
N PRO A 70 20.58 6.66 -5.48
CA PRO A 70 19.53 7.09 -6.39
C PRO A 70 19.36 6.20 -7.63
N ASP A 71 20.26 5.23 -7.85
CA ASP A 71 20.25 4.39 -9.05
C ASP A 71 19.70 2.98 -8.79
N LYS A 72 19.40 2.64 -7.53
CA LYS A 72 18.85 1.34 -7.15
C LYS A 72 17.36 1.43 -6.83
N ASP A 73 16.61 0.43 -7.28
CA ASP A 73 15.20 0.30 -7.03
C ASP A 73 14.88 0.24 -5.52
N ILE A 74 13.67 0.68 -5.20
CA ILE A 74 13.06 0.55 -3.87
C ILE A 74 11.89 -0.43 -3.98
N ASN A 75 11.78 -1.38 -3.05
CA ASN A 75 10.70 -2.35 -3.02
C ASN A 75 9.66 -1.96 -1.95
N LEU A 76 8.45 -1.63 -2.37
CA LEU A 76 7.32 -1.31 -1.49
C LEU A 76 6.37 -2.52 -1.41
N TYR A 77 6.41 -3.22 -0.28
CA TYR A 77 5.50 -4.33 0.03
C TYR A 77 4.21 -3.77 0.62
N ILE A 78 3.07 -4.16 0.06
CA ILE A 78 1.76 -3.62 0.41
C ILE A 78 0.85 -4.73 0.94
N ASN A 79 0.41 -4.58 2.21
CA ASN A 79 -0.66 -5.34 2.85
C ASN A 79 -1.55 -4.36 3.61
N SER A 80 -2.39 -3.62 2.89
CA SER A 80 -3.10 -2.46 3.43
C SER A 80 -4.55 -2.41 2.96
N PRO A 81 -5.49 -2.11 3.87
CA PRO A 81 -6.88 -1.84 3.50
C PRO A 81 -7.08 -0.44 2.87
N GLY A 82 -6.00 0.32 2.64
CA GLY A 82 -6.07 1.71 2.21
C GLY A 82 -6.21 2.66 3.39
N GLY A 83 -6.87 3.80 3.18
CA GLY A 83 -7.07 4.79 4.24
C GLY A 83 -7.26 6.22 3.72
N VAL A 84 -6.68 7.19 4.41
CA VAL A 84 -6.84 8.62 4.13
C VAL A 84 -6.25 8.97 2.76
N ILE A 85 -7.08 9.54 1.88
CA ILE A 85 -6.70 9.81 0.48
C ILE A 85 -5.52 10.79 0.41
N SER A 86 -5.55 11.90 1.15
CA SER A 86 -4.46 12.88 1.14
C SER A 86 -3.13 12.29 1.58
N SER A 87 -3.15 11.41 2.60
CA SER A 87 -1.98 10.70 3.09
C SER A 87 -1.44 9.72 2.05
N GLY A 88 -2.34 9.01 1.34
CA GLY A 88 -1.96 8.12 0.23
C GLY A 88 -1.40 8.88 -0.97
N LEU A 89 -1.97 10.04 -1.32
CA LEU A 89 -1.46 10.90 -2.38
C LEU A 89 -0.06 11.47 -2.05
N ALA A 90 0.23 11.75 -0.78
CA ALA A 90 1.58 12.16 -0.37
C ALA A 90 2.63 11.06 -0.65
N ILE A 91 2.28 9.79 -0.41
CA ILE A 91 3.15 8.66 -0.78
C ILE A 91 3.27 8.55 -2.30
N TYR A 92 2.15 8.60 -3.03
CA TYR A 92 2.11 8.54 -4.49
C TYR A 92 2.98 9.60 -5.15
N ASP A 93 2.83 10.86 -4.74
CA ASP A 93 3.60 11.97 -5.29
C ASP A 93 5.10 11.80 -4.99
N THR A 94 5.46 11.31 -3.79
CA THR A 94 6.85 11.04 -3.44
C THR A 94 7.43 9.91 -4.28
N MET A 95 6.69 8.81 -4.53
CA MET A 95 7.13 7.73 -5.41
C MET A 95 7.43 8.24 -6.83
N ASN A 96 6.68 9.23 -7.32
CA ASN A 96 6.90 9.82 -8.64
C ASN A 96 7.98 10.93 -8.65
N LEU A 97 8.28 11.54 -7.50
CA LEU A 97 9.27 12.61 -7.36
C LEU A 97 10.69 12.09 -7.33
N ILE A 98 10.92 10.99 -6.61
CA ILE A 98 12.25 10.41 -6.40
C ILE A 98 12.80 9.77 -7.67
N LYS A 99 14.13 9.75 -7.81
CA LYS A 99 14.81 9.17 -8.98
C LYS A 99 14.74 7.63 -9.05
N PRO A 100 14.88 6.88 -7.93
CA PRO A 100 14.76 5.42 -7.96
C PRO A 100 13.40 4.94 -8.45
N ASP A 101 13.37 3.89 -9.25
CA ASP A 101 12.14 3.17 -9.51
C ASP A 101 11.60 2.54 -8.23
N VAL A 102 10.30 2.67 -7.99
CA VAL A 102 9.61 2.00 -6.89
C VAL A 102 8.90 0.77 -7.45
N SER A 103 9.41 -0.41 -7.10
CA SER A 103 8.73 -1.68 -7.33
C SER A 103 7.67 -1.89 -6.27
N THR A 104 6.47 -2.30 -6.65
CA THR A 104 5.35 -2.53 -5.72
C THR A 104 4.93 -3.99 -5.70
N ILE A 105 4.72 -4.55 -4.51
CA ILE A 105 4.38 -5.96 -4.33
C ILE A 105 3.18 -6.09 -3.39
N CYS A 106 2.04 -6.59 -3.89
CA CYS A 106 0.89 -6.91 -3.05
C CYS A 106 1.11 -8.23 -2.32
N VAL A 107 1.04 -8.18 -0.97
CA VAL A 107 1.12 -9.33 -0.07
C VAL A 107 -0.15 -9.38 0.76
N GLY A 108 -1.03 -10.34 0.50
CA GLY A 108 -2.31 -10.45 1.18
C GLY A 108 -3.37 -9.54 0.58
N MET A 109 -3.32 -8.23 0.85
CA MET A 109 -4.33 -7.28 0.34
C MET A 109 -3.76 -5.92 -0.04
N ALA A 110 -4.23 -5.39 -1.16
CA ALA A 110 -4.13 -3.98 -1.48
C ALA A 110 -5.54 -3.44 -1.78
N ALA A 111 -6.07 -2.58 -0.92
CA ALA A 111 -7.43 -2.06 -1.06
C ALA A 111 -7.45 -0.52 -1.08
N SER A 112 -8.42 0.05 -1.83
CA SER A 112 -8.65 1.49 -1.88
C SER A 112 -7.35 2.26 -2.24
N MET A 113 -6.87 3.16 -1.39
CA MET A 113 -5.58 3.84 -1.60
C MET A 113 -4.39 2.87 -1.68
N GLY A 114 -4.47 1.67 -1.07
CA GLY A 114 -3.45 0.63 -1.25
C GLY A 114 -3.37 0.12 -2.69
N THR A 115 -4.50 -0.01 -3.38
CA THR A 115 -4.54 -0.37 -4.82
C THR A 115 -3.96 0.75 -5.68
N VAL A 116 -4.24 2.00 -5.35
CA VAL A 116 -3.67 3.15 -6.07
C VAL A 116 -2.15 3.14 -5.97
N LEU A 117 -1.60 2.92 -4.77
CA LEU A 117 -0.14 2.81 -4.59
C LEU A 117 0.44 1.59 -5.31
N LEU A 118 -0.26 0.45 -5.29
CA LEU A 118 0.17 -0.76 -5.99
C LEU A 118 0.31 -0.52 -7.50
N CYS A 119 -0.72 0.01 -8.15
CA CYS A 119 -0.69 0.26 -9.59
C CYS A 119 0.25 1.43 -9.99
N SER A 120 0.73 2.20 -9.01
CA SER A 120 1.63 3.35 -9.21
C SER A 120 3.11 3.00 -9.17
N GLY A 121 3.46 1.73 -8.96
CA GLY A 121 4.82 1.24 -9.14
C GLY A 121 5.36 1.49 -10.55
N ALA A 122 6.69 1.42 -10.71
CA ALA A 122 7.34 1.56 -12.00
C ALA A 122 6.82 0.49 -12.98
N ALA A 123 6.65 0.86 -14.24
CA ALA A 123 6.14 -0.04 -15.28
C ALA A 123 7.04 -1.29 -15.41
N GLY A 124 6.42 -2.48 -15.41
CA GLY A 124 7.11 -3.77 -15.41
C GLY A 124 7.60 -4.22 -14.02
N LYS A 125 7.39 -3.40 -12.95
CA LYS A 125 7.84 -3.69 -11.58
C LYS A 125 6.68 -3.67 -10.56
N ARG A 126 5.45 -3.97 -11.01
CA ARG A 126 4.25 -4.05 -10.18
C ARG A 126 3.83 -5.51 -10.06
N PHE A 127 3.80 -6.03 -8.84
CA PHE A 127 3.63 -7.46 -8.59
C PHE A 127 2.52 -7.76 -7.59
N ALA A 128 1.96 -8.97 -7.68
CA ALA A 128 1.08 -9.52 -6.66
C ALA A 128 1.48 -10.97 -6.35
N LEU A 129 1.33 -11.38 -5.10
CA LEU A 129 1.42 -12.80 -4.75
C LEU A 129 0.14 -13.54 -5.15
N PRO A 130 0.17 -14.85 -5.42
CA PRO A 130 -0.95 -15.59 -6.04
C PRO A 130 -2.28 -15.52 -5.28
N ASN A 131 -2.22 -15.43 -3.95
CA ASN A 131 -3.41 -15.37 -3.10
C ASN A 131 -3.76 -13.94 -2.64
N SER A 132 -3.18 -12.93 -3.29
CA SER A 132 -3.48 -11.52 -2.98
C SER A 132 -4.86 -11.13 -3.46
N THR A 133 -5.50 -10.27 -2.68
CA THR A 133 -6.76 -9.60 -3.03
C THR A 133 -6.49 -8.13 -3.34
N ILE A 134 -6.96 -7.68 -4.49
CA ILE A 134 -6.92 -6.27 -4.87
C ILE A 134 -8.36 -5.75 -4.87
N HIS A 135 -8.59 -4.58 -4.27
CA HIS A 135 -9.93 -4.05 -4.10
C HIS A 135 -9.98 -2.57 -4.44
N MET A 136 -10.95 -2.20 -5.26
CA MET A 136 -11.25 -0.82 -5.63
C MET A 136 -12.67 -0.44 -5.23
N HIS A 137 -12.88 0.82 -4.92
CA HIS A 137 -14.19 1.42 -4.67
C HIS A 137 -14.10 2.95 -4.81
N GLN A 138 -15.25 3.61 -4.87
CA GLN A 138 -15.30 5.07 -4.91
C GLN A 138 -14.78 5.71 -3.61
N ALA A 139 -14.41 7.00 -3.68
CA ALA A 139 -14.00 7.74 -2.51
C ALA A 139 -15.12 7.77 -1.45
N LEU A 140 -14.76 7.45 -0.21
CA LEU A 140 -15.65 7.54 0.92
C LEU A 140 -15.39 8.86 1.66
N GLY A 141 -16.48 9.52 2.04
CA GLY A 141 -16.42 10.74 2.82
C GLY A 141 -17.81 11.16 3.30
N GLY A 142 -17.82 12.13 4.18
CA GLY A 142 -19.07 12.71 4.71
C GLY A 142 -18.80 14.08 5.32
N ALA A 143 -19.87 14.87 5.48
CA ALA A 143 -19.81 16.16 6.14
C ALA A 143 -21.10 16.38 6.96
N GLN A 144 -20.96 17.13 8.04
CA GLN A 144 -22.07 17.63 8.86
C GLN A 144 -21.89 19.15 9.04
N GLY A 145 -22.99 19.87 9.13
CA GLY A 145 -22.94 21.32 9.33
C GLY A 145 -23.96 22.05 8.50
N GLN A 146 -23.67 23.29 8.15
CA GLN A 146 -24.52 24.12 7.31
C GLN A 146 -24.55 23.57 5.87
N ALA A 147 -25.62 23.81 5.14
CA ALA A 147 -25.77 23.33 3.76
C ALA A 147 -24.59 23.72 2.86
N SER A 148 -24.06 24.94 3.00
CA SER A 148 -22.90 25.42 2.26
C SER A 148 -21.63 24.60 2.57
N ASP A 149 -21.41 24.22 3.83
CA ASP A 149 -20.26 23.43 4.24
C ASP A 149 -20.32 22.00 3.69
N ILE A 150 -21.53 21.42 3.70
CA ILE A 150 -21.80 20.09 3.11
C ILE A 150 -21.53 20.13 1.59
N GLU A 151 -21.98 21.19 0.89
CA GLU A 151 -21.73 21.33 -0.54
C GLU A 151 -20.24 21.46 -0.86
N ILE A 152 -19.48 22.25 -0.09
CA ILE A 152 -18.03 22.39 -0.24
C ILE A 152 -17.33 21.03 -0.05
N ALA A 153 -17.69 20.30 1.01
CA ALA A 153 -17.10 18.98 1.28
C ALA A 153 -17.45 17.95 0.19
N ALA A 154 -18.69 17.97 -0.32
CA ALA A 154 -19.09 17.09 -1.41
C ALA A 154 -18.29 17.37 -2.70
N ARG A 155 -18.08 18.62 -3.06
CA ARG A 155 -17.24 19.00 -4.21
C ARG A 155 -15.80 18.51 -4.04
N GLU A 156 -15.24 18.65 -2.84
CA GLU A 156 -13.87 18.17 -2.58
C GLU A 156 -13.77 16.65 -2.68
N ILE A 157 -14.74 15.88 -2.14
CA ILE A 157 -14.79 14.42 -2.29
C ILE A 157 -14.83 14.03 -3.77
N LEU A 158 -15.68 14.68 -4.58
CA LEU A 158 -15.76 14.44 -6.01
C LEU A 158 -14.43 14.79 -6.72
N ARG A 159 -13.79 15.90 -6.35
CA ARG A 159 -12.51 16.31 -6.94
C ARG A 159 -11.42 15.27 -6.69
N VAL A 160 -11.27 14.78 -5.46
CA VAL A 160 -10.25 13.77 -5.15
C VAL A 160 -10.58 12.41 -5.77
N GLN A 161 -11.86 12.06 -5.91
CA GLN A 161 -12.29 10.86 -6.62
C GLN A 161 -11.84 10.88 -8.09
N GLU A 162 -12.00 12.01 -8.77
CA GLU A 162 -11.54 12.17 -10.15
C GLU A 162 -10.01 12.04 -10.27
N ILE A 163 -9.25 12.56 -9.30
CA ILE A 163 -7.78 12.38 -9.25
C ILE A 163 -7.45 10.88 -9.16
N ILE A 164 -8.07 10.14 -8.24
CA ILE A 164 -7.81 8.71 -8.05
C ILE A 164 -8.15 7.91 -9.32
N ARG A 165 -9.30 8.18 -9.95
CA ARG A 165 -9.68 7.54 -11.22
C ARG A 165 -8.71 7.87 -12.34
N GLY A 166 -8.25 9.12 -12.41
CA GLY A 166 -7.23 9.56 -13.35
C GLY A 166 -5.91 8.81 -13.20
N ILE A 167 -5.45 8.63 -11.95
CA ILE A 167 -4.24 7.86 -11.65
C ILE A 167 -4.42 6.40 -12.11
N ILE A 168 -5.54 5.75 -11.76
CA ILE A 168 -5.78 4.36 -12.17
C ILE A 168 -5.83 4.25 -13.69
N HIS A 169 -6.50 5.17 -14.38
CA HIS A 169 -6.56 5.22 -15.84
C HIS A 169 -5.16 5.31 -16.46
N GLU A 170 -4.35 6.25 -16.00
CA GLU A 170 -2.98 6.45 -16.50
C GLU A 170 -2.10 5.22 -16.27
N ARG A 171 -2.19 4.60 -15.08
CA ARG A 171 -1.33 3.50 -14.68
C ARG A 171 -1.73 2.14 -15.26
N THR A 172 -3.02 1.95 -15.53
CA THR A 172 -3.53 0.67 -16.06
C THR A 172 -3.77 0.67 -17.56
N GLY A 173 -3.95 1.84 -18.17
CA GLY A 173 -4.39 1.96 -19.55
C GLY A 173 -5.87 1.57 -19.78
N GLN A 174 -6.63 1.29 -18.71
CA GLN A 174 -8.05 0.98 -18.80
C GLN A 174 -8.86 2.20 -19.22
N ASP A 175 -9.99 1.96 -19.91
CA ASP A 175 -10.94 3.02 -20.26
C ASP A 175 -11.47 3.72 -18.99
N TYR A 176 -11.53 5.05 -19.04
CA TYR A 176 -11.93 5.86 -17.88
C TYR A 176 -13.38 5.58 -17.42
N GLU A 177 -14.31 5.42 -18.35
CA GLU A 177 -15.71 5.12 -18.01
C GLU A 177 -15.85 3.70 -17.43
N LYS A 178 -15.00 2.75 -17.88
CA LYS A 178 -14.92 1.44 -17.25
C LYS A 178 -14.45 1.53 -15.81
N ILE A 179 -13.38 2.26 -15.52
CA ILE A 179 -12.89 2.48 -14.16
C ILE A 179 -13.96 3.10 -13.28
N LYS A 180 -14.69 4.09 -13.81
CA LYS A 180 -15.79 4.76 -13.11
C LYS A 180 -16.92 3.81 -12.76
N GLN A 181 -17.29 2.90 -13.65
CA GLN A 181 -18.30 1.86 -13.42
C GLN A 181 -17.80 0.84 -12.39
N ASP A 182 -16.58 0.31 -12.54
CA ASP A 182 -16.01 -0.70 -11.67
C ASP A 182 -15.79 -0.16 -10.24
N THR A 183 -15.44 1.12 -10.10
CA THR A 183 -15.23 1.75 -8.78
C THR A 183 -16.49 2.35 -8.16
N ASP A 184 -17.66 2.25 -8.78
CA ASP A 184 -18.92 2.77 -8.19
C ASP A 184 -19.32 2.00 -6.93
N ARG A 185 -18.96 0.73 -6.87
CA ARG A 185 -19.16 -0.17 -5.72
C ARG A 185 -17.85 -0.93 -5.45
N ASP A 186 -17.89 -1.79 -4.41
CA ASP A 186 -16.78 -2.68 -4.10
C ASP A 186 -16.49 -3.59 -5.28
N TYR A 187 -15.26 -3.51 -5.80
CA TYR A 187 -14.77 -4.31 -6.90
C TYR A 187 -13.53 -5.08 -6.48
N TYR A 188 -13.70 -6.39 -6.28
CA TYR A 188 -12.65 -7.29 -5.84
C TYR A 188 -12.05 -8.06 -7.02
N LEU A 189 -10.72 -8.16 -7.03
CA LEU A 189 -9.94 -8.87 -8.01
C LEU A 189 -8.98 -9.82 -7.29
N ASN A 190 -8.81 -11.03 -7.81
CA ASN A 190 -7.66 -11.85 -7.47
C ASN A 190 -6.41 -11.37 -8.23
N ALA A 191 -5.25 -11.97 -7.95
CA ALA A 191 -3.98 -11.55 -8.53
C ALA A 191 -3.97 -11.60 -10.08
N GLU A 192 -4.51 -12.67 -10.68
CA GLU A 192 -4.56 -12.82 -12.15
C GLU A 192 -5.52 -11.79 -12.79
N GLN A 193 -6.68 -11.57 -12.20
CA GLN A 193 -7.61 -10.54 -12.65
C GLN A 193 -7.01 -9.13 -12.54
N ALA A 194 -6.22 -8.87 -11.48
CA ALA A 194 -5.52 -7.61 -11.32
C ALA A 194 -4.45 -7.39 -12.40
N LYS A 195 -3.78 -8.47 -12.82
CA LYS A 195 -2.84 -8.46 -13.95
C LYS A 195 -3.57 -8.19 -15.27
N GLU A 196 -4.66 -8.88 -15.54
CA GLU A 196 -5.49 -8.65 -16.74
C GLU A 196 -6.06 -7.22 -16.79
N TYR A 197 -6.37 -6.65 -15.63
CA TYR A 197 -6.85 -5.27 -15.49
C TYR A 197 -5.73 -4.24 -15.70
N GLY A 198 -4.46 -4.63 -15.53
CA GLY A 198 -3.29 -3.75 -15.64
C GLY A 198 -2.89 -3.08 -14.32
N LEU A 199 -3.46 -3.50 -13.19
CA LEU A 199 -3.10 -2.99 -11.85
C LEU A 199 -1.72 -3.51 -11.40
N VAL A 200 -1.34 -4.70 -11.87
CA VAL A 200 0.00 -5.28 -11.69
C VAL A 200 0.52 -5.80 -13.03
N ASP A 201 1.83 -5.97 -13.13
CA ASP A 201 2.49 -6.45 -14.35
C ASP A 201 2.65 -7.98 -14.33
N GLU A 202 2.88 -8.57 -13.15
CA GLU A 202 3.10 -10.01 -13.02
C GLU A 202 2.60 -10.55 -11.67
N VAL A 203 2.13 -11.81 -11.70
CA VAL A 203 1.85 -12.59 -10.48
C VAL A 203 3.08 -13.44 -10.18
N LEU A 204 3.68 -13.23 -9.00
CA LEU A 204 4.89 -13.94 -8.59
C LEU A 204 4.53 -15.36 -8.13
N ALA A 205 4.61 -16.33 -9.04
CA ALA A 205 4.46 -17.74 -8.72
C ALA A 205 5.66 -18.27 -7.90
N ASN A 206 5.48 -19.39 -7.22
CA ASN A 206 6.57 -20.06 -6.51
C ASN A 206 7.72 -20.41 -7.46
N LEU A 207 8.96 -20.23 -6.99
CA LEU A 207 10.17 -20.60 -7.74
C LEU A 207 10.24 -22.13 -8.04
N SER A 208 9.44 -22.95 -7.34
CA SER A 208 9.32 -24.40 -7.58
C SER A 208 8.61 -24.77 -8.88
N ASP A 209 7.91 -23.84 -9.53
CA ASP A 209 7.17 -24.09 -10.77
C ASP A 209 7.97 -23.69 -12.03
N LYS A 210 9.26 -23.39 -11.87
CA LYS A 210 10.21 -23.06 -12.95
C LYS A 210 11.16 -24.23 -13.25
N GLU A 211 10.63 -25.45 -13.36
CA GLU A 211 11.34 -26.59 -13.99
C GLU A 211 10.79 -26.88 -15.39
#